data_b2ac01908ce07387dc3b5a1d752a2480
#
_entry.id   b2ac01908ce07387dc3b5a1d752a2480
#
_cell.length_a   1.000
_cell.length_b   1.000
_cell.length_c   1.000
_cell.angle_alpha   90.00
_cell.angle_beta   90.00
_cell.angle_gamma   90.00
#
_symmetry.space_group_name_H-M   'P 1'
#
loop_
_entity.id
_entity.type
_entity.pdbx_description
1 polymer ?
#
loop_
_entity_poly.entity_id
_entity_poly.type
_entity_poly.pdbx_seq_one_letter_code
_entity_poly.pdbx_strand_id
1 'polypeptide(L)'
;PEIAAGVILIGSCGSGLASNVMVYLAKANLVLSVIVTAMATLAAPFLTPLLMQTLAGSLIQINFVDMMVEIVKIVIVPIGAALVHDYLKNAADTQLKKSIIFLALSTLWLLFVLFYKDQIASVNGHQSFVLSGFMAGAVLVGFIYHQLYKRFAAIDKVMPFISMVGIVYFILVTTAAGRENLMKVGFLLFIASVIHNAAGYF
;
A
#
# COMPACT_ATOMS: atom_id res chain seq x y z
N PRO A 1 -12.85 1.81 24.22
CA PRO A 1 -13.24 1.27 22.87
C PRO A 1 -12.12 1.45 21.86
N GLU A 2 -11.50 2.63 21.71
CA GLU A 2 -10.48 2.95 20.70
C GLU A 2 -9.22 2.09 20.83
N ILE A 3 -8.74 1.84 22.05
CA ILE A 3 -7.56 1.00 22.30
C ILE A 3 -7.84 -0.45 21.92
N ALA A 4 -9.03 -0.98 22.26
CA ALA A 4 -9.43 -2.31 21.89
C ALA A 4 -9.53 -2.47 20.36
N ALA A 5 -10.11 -1.48 19.68
CA ALA A 5 -10.15 -1.44 18.23
C ALA A 5 -8.74 -1.39 17.61
N GLY A 6 -7.80 -0.65 18.23
CA GLY A 6 -6.39 -0.62 17.81
C GLY A 6 -5.70 -1.98 17.93
N VAL A 7 -5.95 -2.74 19.01
CA VAL A 7 -5.41 -4.10 19.18
C VAL A 7 -6.01 -5.06 18.14
N ILE A 8 -7.33 -4.97 17.87
CA ILE A 8 -7.99 -5.74 16.83
C ILE A 8 -7.40 -5.40 15.46
N LEU A 9 -7.10 -4.12 15.19
CA LEU A 9 -6.47 -3.70 13.93
C LEU A 9 -5.09 -4.35 13.75
N ILE A 10 -4.26 -4.40 14.80
CA ILE A 10 -2.96 -5.07 14.74
C ILE A 10 -3.11 -6.53 14.32
N GLY A 11 -4.08 -7.25 14.90
CA GLY A 11 -4.37 -8.64 14.54
C GLY A 11 -5.04 -8.84 13.18
N SER A 12 -5.67 -7.79 12.64
CA SER A 12 -6.38 -7.83 11.34
C SER A 12 -5.50 -7.41 10.18
N CYS A 13 -4.30 -6.87 10.44
CA CYS A 13 -3.36 -6.47 9.40
C CYS A 13 -2.68 -7.68 8.77
N GLY A 14 -2.36 -7.57 7.47
CA GLY A 14 -1.59 -8.58 6.75
C GLY A 14 -0.13 -8.67 7.20
N SER A 15 0.58 -9.67 6.65
CA SER A 15 2.00 -9.92 6.94
C SER A 15 2.89 -8.73 6.56
N GLY A 16 3.85 -8.38 7.40
CA GLY A 16 4.81 -7.31 7.17
C GLY A 16 6.07 -7.78 6.43
N LEU A 17 6.74 -6.85 5.75
CA LEU A 17 8.01 -7.10 5.04
C LEU A 17 9.12 -7.62 5.99
N ALA A 18 9.07 -7.28 7.27
CA ALA A 18 10.03 -7.74 8.27
C ALA A 18 10.07 -9.27 8.40
N SER A 19 8.94 -9.97 8.19
CA SER A 19 8.88 -11.42 8.21
C SER A 19 9.77 -12.05 7.13
N ASN A 20 9.82 -11.47 5.93
CA ASN A 20 10.68 -11.95 4.84
C ASN A 20 12.17 -11.81 5.18
N VAL A 21 12.56 -10.73 5.88
CA VAL A 21 13.94 -10.53 6.35
C VAL A 21 14.30 -11.59 7.39
N MET A 22 13.40 -11.88 8.32
CA MET A 22 13.62 -12.93 9.33
C MET A 22 13.76 -14.31 8.70
N VAL A 23 12.91 -14.64 7.71
CA VAL A 23 12.99 -15.90 6.94
C VAL A 23 14.33 -16.00 6.20
N TYR A 24 14.81 -14.89 5.61
CA TYR A 24 16.12 -14.83 4.96
C TYR A 24 17.26 -15.08 5.93
N LEU A 25 17.27 -14.41 7.08
CA LEU A 25 18.29 -14.58 8.13
C LEU A 25 18.27 -16.00 8.72
N ALA A 26 17.10 -16.60 8.87
CA ALA A 26 16.92 -17.97 9.32
C ALA A 26 17.32 -19.00 8.25
N LYS A 27 17.72 -18.58 7.04
CA LYS A 27 18.02 -19.46 5.89
C LYS A 27 16.88 -20.41 5.54
N ALA A 28 15.65 -20.00 5.80
CA ALA A 28 14.43 -20.74 5.46
C ALA A 28 13.96 -20.44 4.03
N ASN A 29 12.80 -20.94 3.63
CA ASN A 29 12.30 -20.79 2.27
C ASN A 29 11.77 -19.36 2.02
N LEU A 30 12.66 -18.47 1.54
CA LEU A 30 12.34 -17.08 1.22
C LEU A 30 11.28 -16.95 0.12
N VAL A 31 11.31 -17.82 -0.89
CA VAL A 31 10.35 -17.77 -2.00
C VAL A 31 8.93 -17.98 -1.49
N LEU A 32 8.73 -18.98 -0.65
CA LEU A 32 7.44 -19.24 -0.03
C LEU A 32 6.97 -18.05 0.83
N SER A 33 7.87 -17.49 1.63
CA SER A 33 7.57 -16.33 2.48
C SER A 33 7.09 -15.12 1.65
N VAL A 34 7.80 -14.81 0.55
CA VAL A 34 7.45 -13.69 -0.34
C VAL A 34 6.09 -13.93 -1.01
N ILE A 35 5.81 -15.15 -1.48
CA ILE A 35 4.52 -15.50 -2.09
C ILE A 35 3.38 -15.33 -1.08
N VAL A 36 3.53 -15.85 0.13
CA VAL A 36 2.52 -15.73 1.19
C VAL A 36 2.28 -14.26 1.57
N THR A 37 3.35 -13.47 1.71
CA THR A 37 3.24 -12.03 1.99
C THR A 37 2.52 -11.30 0.86
N ALA A 38 2.83 -11.61 -0.41
CA ALA A 38 2.15 -11.01 -1.56
C ALA A 38 0.66 -11.35 -1.59
N MET A 39 0.30 -12.62 -1.35
CA MET A 39 -1.11 -13.04 -1.27
C MET A 39 -1.85 -12.36 -0.13
N ALA A 40 -1.22 -12.27 1.07
CA ALA A 40 -1.79 -11.59 2.22
C ALA A 40 -2.03 -10.09 1.93
N THR A 41 -1.08 -9.43 1.26
CA THR A 41 -1.20 -8.02 0.86
C THR A 41 -2.32 -7.80 -0.14
N LEU A 42 -2.49 -8.70 -1.12
CA LEU A 42 -3.59 -8.63 -2.08
C LEU A 42 -4.97 -8.90 -1.44
N ALA A 43 -5.02 -9.75 -0.42
CA ALA A 43 -6.24 -10.04 0.32
C ALA A 43 -6.60 -8.96 1.36
N ALA A 44 -5.63 -8.19 1.84
CA ALA A 44 -5.79 -7.20 2.91
C ALA A 44 -6.93 -6.19 2.67
N PRO A 45 -7.15 -5.63 1.46
CA PRO A 45 -8.24 -4.69 1.21
C PRO A 45 -9.63 -5.24 1.56
N PHE A 46 -9.81 -6.53 1.52
CA PHE A 46 -11.08 -7.21 1.87
C PHE A 46 -11.06 -7.76 3.29
N LEU A 47 -9.99 -8.47 3.65
CA LEU A 47 -9.92 -9.17 4.94
C LEU A 47 -9.79 -8.21 6.11
N THR A 48 -8.96 -7.17 6.01
CA THR A 48 -8.78 -6.22 7.12
C THR A 48 -10.07 -5.46 7.44
N PRO A 49 -10.79 -4.84 6.49
CA PRO A 49 -12.08 -4.20 6.78
C PRO A 49 -13.14 -5.18 7.29
N LEU A 50 -13.18 -6.40 6.75
CA LEU A 50 -14.12 -7.43 7.19
C LEU A 50 -13.88 -7.82 8.66
N LEU A 51 -12.63 -8.10 9.02
CA LEU A 51 -12.27 -8.44 10.39
C LEU A 51 -12.51 -7.25 11.35
N MET A 52 -12.17 -6.05 10.93
CA MET A 52 -12.43 -4.85 11.72
C MET A 52 -13.92 -4.61 11.92
N GLN A 53 -14.74 -4.77 10.89
CA GLN A 53 -16.19 -4.60 11.01
C GLN A 53 -16.81 -5.66 11.92
N THR A 54 -16.37 -6.91 11.82
CA THR A 54 -16.94 -8.01 12.61
C THR A 54 -16.48 -8.00 14.05
N LEU A 55 -15.21 -7.66 14.33
CA LEU A 55 -14.61 -7.73 15.66
C LEU A 55 -14.64 -6.39 16.42
N ALA A 56 -14.50 -5.28 15.71
CA ALA A 56 -14.43 -3.95 16.32
C ALA A 56 -15.66 -3.08 16.02
N GLY A 57 -16.60 -3.52 15.16
CA GLY A 57 -17.75 -2.73 14.74
C GLY A 57 -18.72 -2.37 15.88
N SER A 58 -18.73 -3.14 16.98
CA SER A 58 -19.48 -2.80 18.19
C SER A 58 -18.78 -1.74 19.07
N LEU A 59 -17.48 -1.53 18.88
CA LEU A 59 -16.65 -0.62 19.66
C LEU A 59 -16.52 0.76 19.01
N ILE A 60 -16.40 0.78 17.68
CA ILE A 60 -16.25 1.99 16.86
C ILE A 60 -17.07 1.84 15.57
N GLN A 61 -17.56 2.97 15.03
CA GLN A 61 -18.21 2.95 13.72
C GLN A 61 -17.18 2.75 12.63
N ILE A 62 -17.31 1.66 11.88
CA ILE A 62 -16.43 1.31 10.77
C ILE A 62 -17.24 1.26 9.49
N ASN A 63 -16.84 2.06 8.50
CA ASN A 63 -17.35 1.94 7.14
C ASN A 63 -16.45 0.98 6.37
N PHE A 64 -16.98 -0.21 6.06
CA PHE A 64 -16.25 -1.24 5.33
C PHE A 64 -15.69 -0.76 3.98
N VAL A 65 -16.54 -0.06 3.21
CA VAL A 65 -16.19 0.40 1.86
C VAL A 65 -15.10 1.46 1.89
N ASP A 66 -15.21 2.43 2.80
CA ASP A 66 -14.21 3.49 2.91
C ASP A 66 -12.86 2.92 3.32
N MET A 67 -12.83 2.03 4.31
CA MET A 67 -11.60 1.37 4.75
C MET A 67 -10.98 0.50 3.64
N MET A 68 -11.82 -0.25 2.91
CA MET A 68 -11.38 -1.04 1.76
C MET A 68 -10.72 -0.16 0.69
N VAL A 69 -11.36 0.95 0.33
CA VAL A 69 -10.86 1.86 -0.71
C VAL A 69 -9.55 2.52 -0.28
N GLU A 70 -9.40 2.91 0.99
CA GLU A 70 -8.14 3.47 1.52
C GLU A 70 -6.98 2.46 1.41
N ILE A 71 -7.21 1.19 1.75
CA ILE A 71 -6.18 0.15 1.61
C ILE A 71 -5.85 -0.09 0.13
N VAL A 72 -6.87 -0.14 -0.74
CA VAL A 72 -6.68 -0.30 -2.19
C VAL A 72 -5.83 0.83 -2.77
N LYS A 73 -6.05 2.09 -2.37
CA LYS A 73 -5.25 3.23 -2.82
C LYS A 73 -3.76 3.04 -2.54
N ILE A 74 -3.42 2.55 -1.35
CA ILE A 74 -2.02 2.33 -0.94
C ILE A 74 -1.37 1.19 -1.75
N VAL A 75 -2.13 0.14 -2.06
CA VAL A 75 -1.65 -1.08 -2.70
C VAL A 75 -1.58 -0.95 -4.23
N ILE A 76 -2.52 -0.22 -4.84
CA ILE A 76 -2.68 -0.19 -6.31
C ILE A 76 -1.53 0.53 -7.02
N VAL A 77 -0.96 1.57 -6.40
CA VAL A 77 0.11 2.36 -7.03
C VAL A 77 1.38 1.54 -7.24
N PRO A 78 1.95 0.88 -6.20
CA PRO A 78 3.17 0.10 -6.39
C PRO A 78 2.94 -1.13 -7.29
N ILE A 79 1.82 -1.84 -7.14
CA ILE A 79 1.52 -3.01 -7.97
C ILE A 79 1.27 -2.58 -9.43
N GLY A 80 0.46 -1.56 -9.65
CA GLY A 80 0.19 -1.04 -10.98
C GLY A 80 1.45 -0.53 -11.68
N ALA A 81 2.32 0.18 -10.96
CA ALA A 81 3.60 0.65 -11.48
C ALA A 81 4.53 -0.51 -11.88
N ALA A 82 4.60 -1.57 -11.07
CA ALA A 82 5.38 -2.77 -11.39
C ALA A 82 4.86 -3.48 -12.64
N LEU A 83 3.54 -3.66 -12.76
CA LEU A 83 2.91 -4.27 -13.94
C LEU A 83 3.14 -3.45 -15.21
N VAL A 84 3.04 -2.12 -15.14
CA VAL A 84 3.32 -1.23 -16.27
C VAL A 84 4.79 -1.32 -16.68
N HIS A 85 5.71 -1.34 -15.72
CA HIS A 85 7.13 -1.51 -16.00
C HIS A 85 7.42 -2.85 -16.70
N ASP A 86 6.89 -3.94 -16.18
CA ASP A 86 7.09 -5.28 -16.75
C ASP A 86 6.49 -5.40 -18.17
N TYR A 87 5.30 -4.85 -18.37
CA TYR A 87 4.69 -4.74 -19.69
C TYR A 87 5.57 -3.98 -20.68
N LEU A 88 6.10 -2.81 -20.29
CA LEU A 88 6.95 -1.98 -21.15
C LEU A 88 8.31 -2.62 -21.42
N LYS A 89 8.83 -3.40 -20.49
CA LYS A 89 10.10 -4.13 -20.65
C LYS A 89 10.00 -5.18 -21.75
N ASN A 90 8.84 -5.84 -21.87
CA ASN A 90 8.59 -6.93 -22.82
C ASN A 90 7.87 -6.47 -24.10
N ALA A 91 7.56 -5.17 -24.24
CA ALA A 91 6.77 -4.64 -25.34
C ALA A 91 7.58 -4.46 -26.63
N ALA A 92 6.99 -4.85 -27.78
CA ALA A 92 7.53 -4.55 -29.10
C ALA A 92 7.39 -3.05 -29.45
N ASP A 93 8.19 -2.53 -30.39
CA ASP A 93 8.22 -1.11 -30.78
C ASP A 93 6.85 -0.54 -31.17
N THR A 94 6.00 -1.32 -31.79
CA THR A 94 4.63 -0.91 -32.15
C THR A 94 3.75 -0.71 -30.92
N GLN A 95 3.99 -1.46 -29.87
CA GLN A 95 3.26 -1.33 -28.59
C GLN A 95 3.75 -0.15 -27.77
N LEU A 96 5.02 0.24 -27.91
CA LEU A 96 5.59 1.42 -27.28
C LEU A 96 4.86 2.71 -27.70
N LYS A 97 4.51 2.87 -28.99
CA LYS A 97 3.72 4.03 -29.46
C LYS A 97 2.33 4.08 -28.81
N LYS A 98 1.65 2.94 -28.69
CA LYS A 98 0.36 2.85 -28.00
C LYS A 98 0.49 3.18 -26.50
N SER A 99 1.59 2.76 -25.88
CA SER A 99 1.89 3.06 -24.46
C SER A 99 2.10 4.55 -24.20
N ILE A 100 2.68 5.29 -25.15
CA ILE A 100 2.84 6.75 -25.05
C ILE A 100 1.47 7.45 -25.10
N ILE A 101 0.56 7.02 -25.96
CA ILE A 101 -0.80 7.55 -26.00
C ILE A 101 -1.53 7.27 -24.69
N PHE A 102 -1.42 6.05 -24.18
CA PHE A 102 -2.02 5.66 -22.90
C PHE A 102 -1.43 6.47 -21.72
N LEU A 103 -0.13 6.73 -21.74
CA LEU A 103 0.54 7.60 -20.77
C LEU A 103 -0.01 9.03 -20.83
N ALA A 104 -0.14 9.62 -22.05
CA ALA A 104 -0.67 10.98 -22.20
C ALA A 104 -2.12 11.07 -21.67
N LEU A 105 -2.96 10.08 -21.98
CA LEU A 105 -4.32 10.01 -21.46
C LEU A 105 -4.36 9.87 -19.95
N SER A 106 -3.49 9.02 -19.36
CA SER A 106 -3.39 8.85 -17.90
C SER A 106 -2.92 10.13 -17.21
N THR A 107 -1.97 10.86 -17.82
CA THR A 107 -1.50 12.14 -17.30
C THR A 107 -2.63 13.18 -17.30
N LEU A 108 -3.35 13.26 -18.41
CA LEU A 108 -4.46 14.21 -18.58
C LEU A 108 -5.60 13.89 -17.61
N TRP A 109 -5.89 12.60 -17.41
CA TRP A 109 -6.87 12.14 -16.44
C TRP A 109 -6.45 12.44 -15.00
N LEU A 110 -5.18 12.21 -14.64
CA LEU A 110 -4.67 12.54 -13.32
C LEU A 110 -4.76 14.03 -13.03
N LEU A 111 -4.38 14.88 -13.99
CA LEU A 111 -4.53 16.34 -13.86
C LEU A 111 -6.00 16.73 -13.68
N PHE A 112 -6.90 16.12 -14.45
CA PHE A 112 -8.34 16.36 -14.32
C PHE A 112 -8.82 15.98 -12.91
N VAL A 113 -8.44 14.81 -12.38
CA VAL A 113 -8.79 14.39 -11.02
C VAL A 113 -8.24 15.34 -9.97
N LEU A 114 -7.00 15.80 -10.10
CA LEU A 114 -6.37 16.73 -9.16
C LEU A 114 -7.08 18.11 -9.14
N PHE A 115 -7.50 18.60 -10.31
CA PHE A 115 -8.21 19.89 -10.40
C PHE A 115 -9.65 19.83 -9.88
N TYR A 116 -10.34 18.70 -10.08
CA TYR A 116 -11.77 18.59 -9.79
C TYR A 116 -12.09 17.84 -8.49
N LYS A 117 -11.08 17.31 -7.77
CA LYS A 117 -11.27 16.51 -6.54
C LYS A 117 -12.13 17.24 -5.49
N ASP A 118 -11.89 18.53 -5.28
CA ASP A 118 -12.56 19.32 -4.24
C ASP A 118 -14.01 19.66 -4.63
N GLN A 119 -14.27 19.79 -5.92
CA GLN A 119 -15.63 20.06 -6.45
C GLN A 119 -16.51 18.80 -6.41
N ILE A 120 -15.90 17.62 -6.53
CA ILE A 120 -16.61 16.33 -6.54
C ILE A 120 -16.66 15.72 -5.13
N ALA A 121 -16.00 16.31 -4.15
CA ALA A 121 -15.95 15.80 -2.77
C ALA A 121 -17.34 15.60 -2.13
N SER A 122 -18.34 16.38 -2.54
CA SER A 122 -19.73 16.29 -2.06
C SER A 122 -20.60 15.32 -2.85
N VAL A 123 -20.11 14.72 -3.93
CA VAL A 123 -20.89 13.87 -4.82
C VAL A 123 -20.74 12.41 -4.45
N ASN A 124 -21.85 11.65 -4.49
CA ASN A 124 -21.82 10.19 -4.38
C ASN A 124 -20.91 9.62 -5.47
N GLY A 125 -19.89 8.85 -5.08
CA GLY A 125 -18.89 8.32 -6.02
C GLY A 125 -17.53 9.02 -5.96
N HIS A 126 -17.33 10.02 -5.10
CA HIS A 126 -16.05 10.67 -4.87
C HIS A 126 -14.90 9.68 -4.67
N GLN A 127 -15.11 8.63 -3.89
CA GLN A 127 -14.13 7.57 -3.63
C GLN A 127 -13.66 6.88 -4.92
N SER A 128 -14.59 6.52 -5.80
CA SER A 128 -14.27 5.88 -7.09
C SER A 128 -13.53 6.82 -8.04
N PHE A 129 -13.88 8.11 -8.01
CA PHE A 129 -13.19 9.14 -8.79
C PHE A 129 -11.74 9.31 -8.33
N VAL A 130 -11.51 9.42 -7.03
CA VAL A 130 -10.15 9.50 -6.46
C VAL A 130 -9.35 8.22 -6.74
N LEU A 131 -9.97 7.05 -6.61
CA LEU A 131 -9.34 5.76 -6.92
C LEU A 131 -8.87 5.70 -8.39
N SER A 132 -9.67 6.21 -9.33
CA SER A 132 -9.26 6.29 -10.75
C SER A 132 -8.02 7.17 -10.96
N GLY A 133 -7.85 8.23 -10.16
CA GLY A 133 -6.66 9.05 -10.13
C GLY A 133 -5.42 8.29 -9.64
N PHE A 134 -5.57 7.46 -8.60
CA PHE A 134 -4.49 6.58 -8.14
C PHE A 134 -4.09 5.55 -9.20
N MET A 135 -5.04 4.99 -9.95
CA MET A 135 -4.74 4.09 -11.08
C MET A 135 -3.95 4.81 -12.18
N ALA A 136 -4.36 6.03 -12.54
CA ALA A 136 -3.62 6.85 -13.50
C ALA A 136 -2.21 7.19 -12.98
N GLY A 137 -2.09 7.51 -11.69
CA GLY A 137 -0.80 7.73 -11.03
C GLY A 137 0.12 6.51 -11.08
N ALA A 138 -0.42 5.30 -10.91
CA ALA A 138 0.34 4.05 -11.01
C ALA A 138 0.96 3.87 -12.41
N VAL A 139 0.21 4.21 -13.48
CA VAL A 139 0.73 4.17 -14.87
C VAL A 139 1.90 5.14 -15.04
N LEU A 140 1.78 6.36 -14.52
CA LEU A 140 2.85 7.37 -14.59
C LEU A 140 4.10 6.92 -13.85
N VAL A 141 3.96 6.44 -12.62
CA VAL A 141 5.08 5.95 -11.81
C VAL A 141 5.76 4.78 -12.50
N GLY A 142 5.00 3.83 -13.05
CA GLY A 142 5.55 2.69 -13.78
C GLY A 142 6.32 3.10 -15.04
N PHE A 143 5.83 4.10 -15.78
CA PHE A 143 6.52 4.62 -16.95
C PHE A 143 7.80 5.37 -16.58
N ILE A 144 7.76 6.24 -15.57
CA ILE A 144 8.94 6.96 -15.04
C ILE A 144 10.00 5.96 -14.60
N TYR A 145 9.60 4.93 -13.85
CA TYR A 145 10.50 3.87 -13.42
C TYR A 145 11.12 3.13 -14.60
N HIS A 146 10.33 2.80 -15.63
CA HIS A 146 10.84 2.16 -16.84
C HIS A 146 11.88 3.03 -17.57
N GLN A 147 11.67 4.35 -17.67
CA GLN A 147 12.63 5.27 -18.27
C GLN A 147 13.93 5.38 -17.46
N LEU A 148 13.80 5.45 -16.13
CA LEU A 148 14.95 5.46 -15.23
C LEU A 148 15.74 4.15 -15.33
N TYR A 149 15.06 3.01 -15.41
CA TYR A 149 15.67 1.70 -15.60
C TYR A 149 16.48 1.63 -16.90
N LYS A 150 15.93 2.15 -18.02
CA LYS A 150 16.66 2.21 -19.30
C LYS A 150 17.91 3.09 -19.25
N ARG A 151 17.86 4.18 -18.48
CA ARG A 151 18.96 5.15 -18.40
C ARG A 151 20.04 4.76 -17.38
N PHE A 152 19.66 4.06 -16.33
CA PHE A 152 20.52 3.69 -15.23
C PHE A 152 20.40 2.19 -14.92
N ALA A 153 21.27 1.37 -15.51
CA ALA A 153 21.27 -0.09 -15.31
C ALA A 153 21.48 -0.53 -13.85
N ALA A 154 22.01 0.38 -13.00
CA ALA A 154 22.23 0.11 -11.59
C ALA A 154 20.95 0.29 -10.72
N ILE A 155 19.84 0.79 -11.30
CA ILE A 155 18.65 1.16 -10.51
C ILE A 155 18.04 -0.04 -9.80
N ASP A 156 18.03 -1.22 -10.44
CA ASP A 156 17.52 -2.44 -9.82
C ASP A 156 18.30 -2.84 -8.56
N LYS A 157 19.61 -2.56 -8.55
CA LYS A 157 20.47 -2.86 -7.38
C LYS A 157 20.21 -1.90 -6.22
N VAL A 158 19.83 -0.66 -6.53
CA VAL A 158 19.58 0.40 -5.54
C VAL A 158 18.11 0.45 -5.08
N MET A 159 17.18 -0.12 -5.87
CA MET A 159 15.75 -0.11 -5.54
C MET A 159 15.39 -0.67 -4.16
N PRO A 160 15.95 -1.79 -3.69
CA PRO A 160 15.67 -2.28 -2.34
C PRO A 160 16.03 -1.24 -1.26
N PHE A 161 17.15 -0.52 -1.43
CA PHE A 161 17.56 0.54 -0.53
C PHE A 161 16.61 1.74 -0.58
N ILE A 162 16.24 2.21 -1.78
CA ILE A 162 15.26 3.29 -1.98
C ILE A 162 13.91 2.92 -1.34
N SER A 163 13.45 1.69 -1.53
CA SER A 163 12.21 1.21 -0.92
C SER A 163 12.28 1.21 0.60
N MET A 164 13.41 0.80 1.18
CA MET A 164 13.63 0.83 2.62
C MET A 164 13.58 2.26 3.17
N VAL A 165 14.25 3.21 2.52
CA VAL A 165 14.21 4.64 2.88
C VAL A 165 12.77 5.17 2.77
N GLY A 166 12.04 4.82 1.71
CA GLY A 166 10.64 5.20 1.54
C GLY A 166 9.73 4.68 2.66
N ILE A 167 9.90 3.43 3.07
CA ILE A 167 9.15 2.83 4.19
C ILE A 167 9.47 3.56 5.50
N VAL A 168 10.74 3.79 5.80
CA VAL A 168 11.17 4.52 7.01
C VAL A 168 10.59 5.94 7.02
N TYR A 169 10.65 6.64 5.89
CA TYR A 169 10.05 7.97 5.75
C TYR A 169 8.55 7.95 5.99
N PHE A 170 7.83 6.99 5.41
CA PHE A 170 6.39 6.84 5.60
C PHE A 170 6.05 6.58 7.08
N ILE A 171 6.78 5.70 7.75
CA ILE A 171 6.60 5.42 9.18
C ILE A 171 6.84 6.68 10.02
N LEU A 172 7.90 7.44 9.72
CA LEU A 172 8.19 8.70 10.42
C LEU A 172 7.06 9.72 10.29
N VAL A 173 6.55 9.92 9.07
CA VAL A 173 5.47 10.89 8.80
C VAL A 173 4.17 10.47 9.51
N THR A 174 3.78 9.19 9.40
CA THR A 174 2.56 8.69 10.03
C THR A 174 2.65 8.70 11.56
N THR A 175 3.81 8.35 12.12
CA THR A 175 4.06 8.43 13.57
C THR A 175 4.03 9.89 14.06
N ALA A 176 4.62 10.81 13.31
CA ALA A 176 4.59 12.23 13.65
C ALA A 176 3.17 12.81 13.62
N ALA A 177 2.36 12.42 12.63
CA ALA A 177 0.96 12.82 12.52
C ALA A 177 0.10 12.29 13.71
N GLY A 178 0.41 11.07 14.20
CA GLY A 178 -0.29 10.45 15.33
C GLY A 178 0.33 10.74 16.72
N ARG A 179 1.31 11.64 16.81
CA ARG A 179 2.15 11.85 18.02
C ARG A 179 1.34 12.03 19.30
N GLU A 180 0.31 12.88 19.29
CA GLU A 180 -0.46 13.19 20.50
C GLU A 180 -1.17 11.94 21.05
N ASN A 181 -1.78 11.16 20.20
CA ASN A 181 -2.43 9.91 20.59
C ASN A 181 -1.41 8.85 21.01
N LEU A 182 -0.27 8.78 20.31
CA LEU A 182 0.81 7.86 20.64
C LEU A 182 1.39 8.13 22.03
N MET A 183 1.57 9.40 22.41
CA MET A 183 2.06 9.77 23.75
C MET A 183 1.07 9.40 24.87
N LYS A 184 -0.25 9.39 24.57
CA LYS A 184 -1.28 9.04 25.56
C LYS A 184 -1.41 7.53 25.78
N VAL A 185 -1.36 6.74 24.70
CA VAL A 185 -1.70 5.31 24.74
C VAL A 185 -0.57 4.39 24.24
N GLY A 186 0.56 4.94 23.77
CA GLY A 186 1.61 4.20 23.09
C GLY A 186 2.23 3.09 23.93
N PHE A 187 2.42 3.31 25.23
CA PHE A 187 2.96 2.28 26.13
C PHE A 187 2.02 1.07 26.23
N LEU A 188 0.72 1.30 26.30
CA LEU A 188 -0.27 0.23 26.34
C LEU A 188 -0.33 -0.52 25.01
N LEU A 189 -0.29 0.20 23.89
CA LEU A 189 -0.24 -0.43 22.56
C LEU A 189 1.06 -1.19 22.33
N PHE A 190 2.18 -0.70 22.86
CA PHE A 190 3.45 -1.44 22.81
C PHE A 190 3.36 -2.77 23.55
N ILE A 191 2.85 -2.78 24.79
CA ILE A 191 2.66 -4.03 25.55
C ILE A 191 1.70 -4.98 24.81
N ALA A 192 0.58 -4.46 24.31
CA ALA A 192 -0.39 -5.25 23.55
C ALA A 192 0.25 -5.88 22.30
N SER A 193 1.08 -5.13 21.58
CA SER A 193 1.80 -5.62 20.39
C SER A 193 2.81 -6.70 20.75
N VAL A 194 3.54 -6.55 21.86
CA VAL A 194 4.49 -7.57 22.34
C VAL A 194 3.75 -8.87 22.70
N ILE A 195 2.64 -8.77 23.44
CA ILE A 195 1.83 -9.93 23.82
C ILE A 195 1.25 -10.61 22.58
N HIS A 196 0.69 -9.82 21.64
CA HIS A 196 0.11 -10.35 20.40
C HIS A 196 1.15 -11.11 19.56
N ASN A 197 2.33 -10.51 19.37
CA ASN A 197 3.40 -11.17 18.61
C ASN A 197 3.92 -12.42 19.34
N ALA A 198 4.12 -12.35 20.66
CA ALA A 198 4.54 -13.52 21.43
C ALA A 198 3.53 -14.67 21.32
N ALA A 199 2.23 -14.38 21.46
CA ALA A 199 1.17 -15.39 21.32
C ALA A 199 1.07 -15.97 19.90
N GLY A 200 1.44 -15.22 18.87
CA GLY A 200 1.45 -15.70 17.48
C GLY A 200 2.59 -16.66 17.15
N TYR A 201 3.61 -16.80 18.01
CA TYR A 201 4.73 -17.74 17.85
C TYR A 201 4.54 -19.06 18.60
N PHE A 202 3.52 -19.20 19.42
CA PHE A 202 3.13 -20.40 20.15
C PHE A 202 1.85 -21.01 19.59
#